data_ab63620040ac45a6f670c4f9ab5016be
#
_entry.id   ab63620040ac45a6f670c4f9ab5016be
#
_cell.length_a   1.000
_cell.length_b   1.000
_cell.length_c   1.000
_cell.angle_alpha   90.00
_cell.angle_beta   90.00
_cell.angle_gamma   90.00
#
_symmetry.space_group_name_H-M   'P 1'
#
loop_
_entity.id
_entity.type
_entity.pdbx_description
1 polymer ?
#
loop_
_entity_poly.entity_id
_entity_poly.type
_entity_poly.pdbx_seq_one_letter_code
_entity_poly.pdbx_strand_id
1 'polypeptide(L)'
;MNYSSIVKLLTEHGIASASNDAAELISHFNGKPPSWCLANRDQNLPPEITKAAERLAAGTPLQYITGRAWFMGDKYFVSPDVLIPQPDTEHLAEAALKHLKPGMRLLDLCTGSGCIIISVLKRVIASGTGVELSAPALAVARRNAEIHKIGSRLELTQADALDSDIVTKLVSEADVIVSNPPYINTDVIDTLSPQVRSEPRLALDGGPDGMRFYNRFITDYTRLMKPGAVMLLEVGYDQAERVRALCGSAGVSCAFIKDYSGIDRVAVVG
;
A
#
# COMPACT_ATOMS: atom_id res chain seq x y z
N MET A 1 29.11 -10.55 11.81
CA MET A 1 28.37 -9.88 12.90
C MET A 1 27.55 -10.88 13.67
N ASN A 2 27.10 -10.53 14.88
CA ASN A 2 26.08 -11.27 15.64
C ASN A 2 24.84 -10.39 15.86
N TYR A 3 23.77 -10.92 16.48
CA TYR A 3 22.54 -10.16 16.72
C TYR A 3 22.81 -8.83 17.47
N SER A 4 23.58 -8.88 18.57
CA SER A 4 23.87 -7.70 19.37
C SER A 4 24.60 -6.61 18.59
N SER A 5 25.54 -6.99 17.71
CA SER A 5 26.27 -6.04 16.84
C SER A 5 25.39 -5.46 15.74
N ILE A 6 24.42 -6.22 15.20
CA ILE A 6 23.45 -5.70 14.23
C ILE A 6 22.51 -4.70 14.90
N VAL A 7 21.95 -5.02 16.07
CA VAL A 7 21.10 -4.08 16.82
C VAL A 7 21.84 -2.78 17.10
N LYS A 8 23.10 -2.86 17.53
CA LYS A 8 23.94 -1.68 17.76
C LYS A 8 24.10 -0.84 16.49
N LEU A 9 24.47 -1.48 15.36
CA LEU A 9 24.62 -0.82 14.07
C LEU A 9 23.32 -0.07 13.67
N LEU A 10 22.17 -0.73 13.74
CA LEU A 10 20.89 -0.14 13.36
C LEU A 10 20.50 1.04 14.28
N THR A 11 20.77 0.90 15.60
CA THR A 11 20.53 1.97 16.57
C THR A 11 21.40 3.19 16.30
N GLU A 12 22.70 3.00 16.00
CA GLU A 12 23.64 4.06 15.64
C GLU A 12 23.24 4.83 14.35
N HIS A 13 22.47 4.17 13.47
CA HIS A 13 21.90 4.78 12.27
C HIS A 13 20.46 5.29 12.47
N GLY A 14 19.98 5.39 13.72
CA GLY A 14 18.70 6.03 14.05
C GLY A 14 17.46 5.17 13.77
N ILE A 15 17.60 3.86 13.57
CA ILE A 15 16.47 2.97 13.33
C ILE A 15 15.79 2.65 14.67
N ALA A 16 14.58 3.19 14.86
CA ALA A 16 13.84 3.06 16.12
C ALA A 16 13.46 1.60 16.47
N SER A 17 13.19 0.78 15.45
CA SER A 17 12.82 -0.65 15.55
C SER A 17 14.02 -1.61 15.53
N ALA A 18 15.24 -1.14 15.75
CA ALA A 18 16.50 -1.85 15.55
C ALA A 18 16.50 -3.32 16.04
N SER A 19 15.97 -3.59 17.23
CA SER A 19 15.90 -4.95 17.79
C SER A 19 14.96 -5.86 17.01
N ASN A 20 13.79 -5.37 16.64
CA ASN A 20 12.79 -6.11 15.87
C ASN A 20 13.27 -6.34 14.46
N ASP A 21 13.79 -5.31 13.82
CA ASP A 21 14.29 -5.37 12.44
C ASP A 21 15.49 -6.31 12.31
N ALA A 22 16.42 -6.29 13.28
CA ALA A 22 17.52 -7.23 13.35
C ALA A 22 17.02 -8.69 13.49
N ALA A 23 16.04 -8.93 14.36
CA ALA A 23 15.49 -10.27 14.58
C ALA A 23 14.73 -10.76 13.35
N GLU A 24 13.95 -9.92 12.68
CA GLU A 24 13.24 -10.27 11.46
C GLU A 24 14.20 -10.52 10.30
N LEU A 25 15.21 -9.67 10.12
CA LEU A 25 16.26 -9.86 9.12
C LEU A 25 16.96 -11.20 9.29
N ILE A 26 17.43 -11.51 10.49
CA ILE A 26 18.11 -12.76 10.81
C ILE A 26 17.16 -13.95 10.58
N SER A 27 15.92 -13.85 11.05
CA SER A 27 14.89 -14.87 10.87
C SER A 27 14.63 -15.18 9.39
N HIS A 28 14.62 -14.14 8.55
CA HIS A 28 14.45 -14.31 7.11
C HIS A 28 15.55 -15.18 6.47
N PHE A 29 16.80 -14.89 6.78
CA PHE A 29 17.95 -15.55 6.14
C PHE A 29 18.27 -16.94 6.74
N ASN A 30 18.09 -17.15 8.04
CA ASN A 30 18.44 -18.41 8.69
C ASN A 30 17.25 -19.36 8.91
N GLY A 31 16.01 -18.90 8.61
CA GLY A 31 14.79 -19.70 8.77
C GLY A 31 14.40 -19.99 10.22
N LYS A 32 15.01 -19.32 11.21
CA LYS A 32 14.70 -19.45 12.63
C LYS A 32 13.68 -18.41 13.07
N PRO A 33 12.86 -18.69 14.10
CA PRO A 33 11.93 -17.67 14.60
C PRO A 33 12.69 -16.48 15.21
N PRO A 34 12.10 -15.28 15.24
CA PRO A 34 12.74 -14.08 15.85
C PRO A 34 13.22 -14.29 17.29
N SER A 35 12.49 -15.09 18.08
CA SER A 35 12.87 -15.45 19.45
C SER A 35 14.20 -16.21 19.56
N TRP A 36 14.62 -16.90 18.50
CA TRP A 36 15.92 -17.56 18.44
C TRP A 36 17.09 -16.57 18.62
N CYS A 37 16.96 -15.35 18.11
CA CYS A 37 17.97 -14.29 18.22
C CYS A 37 18.28 -13.93 19.67
N LEU A 38 17.27 -13.93 20.54
CA LEU A 38 17.44 -13.62 21.96
C LEU A 38 18.23 -14.69 22.70
N ALA A 39 18.10 -15.95 22.34
CA ALA A 39 18.83 -17.06 22.94
C ALA A 39 20.25 -17.22 22.35
N ASN A 40 20.53 -16.65 21.17
CA ASN A 40 21.77 -16.84 20.43
C ASN A 40 22.45 -15.49 20.07
N ARG A 41 22.41 -14.52 21.00
CA ARG A 41 22.83 -13.13 20.77
C ARG A 41 24.25 -12.96 20.26
N ASP A 42 25.16 -13.83 20.72
CA ASP A 42 26.61 -13.75 20.47
C ASP A 42 27.07 -14.70 19.37
N GLN A 43 26.13 -15.48 18.80
CA GLN A 43 26.47 -16.39 17.72
C GLN A 43 26.79 -15.61 16.43
N ASN A 44 27.94 -15.92 15.83
CA ASN A 44 28.33 -15.35 14.55
C ASN A 44 27.34 -15.76 13.46
N LEU A 45 26.93 -14.78 12.67
CA LEU A 45 25.96 -14.94 11.58
C LEU A 45 26.70 -15.00 10.22
N PRO A 46 26.10 -15.66 9.23
CA PRO A 46 26.60 -15.69 7.87
C PRO A 46 26.84 -14.30 7.27
N PRO A 47 27.84 -14.14 6.37
CA PRO A 47 28.20 -12.85 5.78
C PRO A 47 27.05 -12.16 5.03
N GLU A 48 26.12 -12.92 4.44
CA GLU A 48 24.95 -12.39 3.75
C GLU A 48 24.03 -11.59 4.70
N ILE A 49 23.90 -12.02 5.96
CA ILE A 49 23.12 -11.27 6.97
C ILE A 49 23.83 -9.97 7.34
N THR A 50 25.13 -9.99 7.43
CA THR A 50 25.93 -8.76 7.66
C THR A 50 25.70 -7.74 6.55
N LYS A 51 25.81 -8.15 5.28
CA LYS A 51 25.57 -7.29 4.12
C LYS A 51 24.12 -6.74 4.09
N ALA A 52 23.15 -7.58 4.47
CA ALA A 52 21.77 -7.16 4.55
C ALA A 52 21.54 -6.13 5.67
N ALA A 53 22.19 -6.30 6.84
CA ALA A 53 22.15 -5.35 7.94
C ALA A 53 22.81 -4.00 7.57
N GLU A 54 23.90 -4.02 6.82
CA GLU A 54 24.56 -2.79 6.30
C GLU A 54 23.63 -2.05 5.32
N ARG A 55 22.93 -2.75 4.44
CA ARG A 55 21.93 -2.14 3.54
C ARG A 55 20.77 -1.51 4.31
N LEU A 56 20.29 -2.20 5.35
CA LEU A 56 19.23 -1.69 6.22
C LEU A 56 19.70 -0.43 6.95
N ALA A 57 20.91 -0.44 7.53
CA ALA A 57 21.53 0.72 8.16
C ALA A 57 21.72 1.90 7.18
N ALA A 58 21.99 1.62 5.91
CA ALA A 58 22.10 2.62 4.85
C ALA A 58 20.75 3.17 4.36
N GLY A 59 19.60 2.74 4.97
CA GLY A 59 18.27 3.25 4.66
C GLY A 59 17.45 2.42 3.67
N THR A 60 17.95 1.25 3.22
CA THR A 60 17.11 0.34 2.43
C THR A 60 16.01 -0.26 3.33
N PRO A 61 14.73 -0.15 3.01
CA PRO A 61 13.65 -0.75 3.80
C PRO A 61 13.85 -2.27 4.02
N LEU A 62 13.57 -2.75 5.23
CA LEU A 62 13.65 -4.16 5.58
C LEU A 62 12.81 -5.02 4.63
N GLN A 63 11.63 -4.54 4.26
CA GLN A 63 10.71 -5.21 3.37
C GLN A 63 11.30 -5.45 1.97
N TYR A 64 12.09 -4.52 1.45
CA TYR A 64 12.79 -4.70 0.17
C TYR A 64 14.00 -5.63 0.27
N ILE A 65 14.65 -5.68 1.43
CA ILE A 65 15.74 -6.62 1.68
C ILE A 65 15.20 -8.06 1.76
N THR A 66 14.06 -8.23 2.44
CA THR A 66 13.44 -9.54 2.66
C THR A 66 12.49 -9.95 1.51
N GLY A 67 12.10 -9.00 0.65
CA GLY A 67 11.10 -9.22 -0.39
C GLY A 67 9.70 -9.49 0.17
N ARG A 68 9.39 -9.02 1.39
CA ARG A 68 8.14 -9.36 2.09
C ARG A 68 7.58 -8.18 2.88
N ALA A 69 6.26 -8.02 2.82
CA ALA A 69 5.49 -7.15 3.70
C ALA A 69 4.27 -7.89 4.24
N TRP A 70 3.79 -7.50 5.42
CA TRP A 70 2.55 -8.01 5.98
C TRP A 70 1.42 -7.02 5.69
N PHE A 71 0.25 -7.55 5.34
CA PHE A 71 -0.96 -6.74 5.17
C PHE A 71 -2.19 -7.60 5.42
N MET A 72 -3.13 -7.14 6.26
CA MET A 72 -4.34 -7.89 6.64
C MET A 72 -4.07 -9.32 7.16
N GLY A 73 -2.92 -9.52 7.84
CA GLY A 73 -2.48 -10.81 8.35
C GLY A 73 -1.87 -11.77 7.31
N ASP A 74 -1.73 -11.35 6.07
CA ASP A 74 -1.14 -12.11 4.97
C ASP A 74 0.23 -11.55 4.56
N LYS A 75 1.08 -12.41 3.98
CA LYS A 75 2.38 -12.00 3.42
C LYS A 75 2.27 -11.68 1.94
N TYR A 76 2.77 -10.50 1.56
CA TYR A 76 2.87 -10.04 0.18
C TYR A 76 4.32 -9.96 -0.26
N PHE A 77 4.59 -10.34 -1.50
CA PHE A 77 5.86 -10.04 -2.14
C PHE A 77 5.93 -8.53 -2.44
N VAL A 78 7.08 -7.91 -2.16
CA VAL A 78 7.37 -6.50 -2.48
C VAL A 78 8.77 -6.38 -3.04
N SER A 79 8.97 -5.38 -3.88
CA SER A 79 10.25 -4.96 -4.45
C SER A 79 10.29 -3.42 -4.51
N PRO A 80 11.44 -2.80 -4.83
CA PRO A 80 11.51 -1.35 -5.04
C PRO A 80 10.60 -0.78 -6.14
N ASP A 81 9.82 -1.63 -6.80
CA ASP A 81 8.87 -1.23 -7.84
C ASP A 81 7.49 -0.86 -7.30
N VAL A 82 7.19 -1.13 -6.01
CA VAL A 82 5.88 -0.89 -5.39
C VAL A 82 6.01 -0.19 -4.05
N LEU A 83 5.00 0.58 -3.67
CA LEU A 83 4.83 1.06 -2.29
C LEU A 83 4.76 -0.13 -1.35
N ILE A 84 5.46 -0.05 -0.23
CA ILE A 84 5.36 -1.06 0.83
C ILE A 84 3.96 -0.95 1.46
N PRO A 85 3.18 -2.04 1.53
CA PRO A 85 1.89 -2.03 2.22
C PRO A 85 2.00 -1.46 3.63
N GLN A 86 1.18 -0.44 3.94
CA GLN A 86 1.19 0.25 5.23
C GLN A 86 0.05 -0.24 6.12
N PRO A 87 0.23 -0.29 7.46
CA PRO A 87 -0.84 -0.68 8.38
C PRO A 87 -2.07 0.24 8.29
N ASP A 88 -1.89 1.54 8.05
CA ASP A 88 -3.00 2.50 7.93
C ASP A 88 -3.91 2.18 6.73
N THR A 89 -3.34 1.64 5.66
CA THR A 89 -4.08 1.20 4.47
C THR A 89 -5.00 0.00 4.74
N GLU A 90 -4.79 -0.74 5.84
CA GLU A 90 -5.70 -1.83 6.24
C GLU A 90 -7.12 -1.31 6.51
N HIS A 91 -7.27 -0.08 7.00
CA HIS A 91 -8.58 0.57 7.18
C HIS A 91 -9.35 0.74 5.86
N LEU A 92 -8.63 0.99 4.76
CA LEU A 92 -9.25 1.04 3.42
C LEU A 92 -9.77 -0.33 2.99
N ALA A 93 -8.98 -1.38 3.19
CA ALA A 93 -9.40 -2.76 2.89
C ALA A 93 -10.58 -3.20 3.77
N GLU A 94 -10.56 -2.86 5.06
CA GLU A 94 -11.67 -3.12 5.99
C GLU A 94 -12.95 -2.37 5.60
N ALA A 95 -12.82 -1.12 5.14
CA ALA A 95 -13.95 -0.36 4.62
C ALA A 95 -14.53 -1.03 3.37
N ALA A 96 -13.68 -1.47 2.44
CA ALA A 96 -14.13 -2.19 1.25
C ALA A 96 -14.90 -3.48 1.60
N LEU A 97 -14.45 -4.22 2.61
CA LEU A 97 -15.14 -5.44 3.08
C LEU A 97 -16.54 -5.16 3.63
N LYS A 98 -16.83 -3.97 4.15
CA LYS A 98 -18.16 -3.58 4.64
C LYS A 98 -19.13 -3.28 3.50
N HIS A 99 -18.63 -2.83 2.35
CA HIS A 99 -19.44 -2.43 1.20
C HIS A 99 -19.53 -3.52 0.13
N LEU A 100 -18.49 -4.31 -0.08
CA LEU A 100 -18.43 -5.34 -1.12
C LEU A 100 -19.22 -6.59 -0.70
N LYS A 101 -20.15 -7.03 -1.55
CA LYS A 101 -20.94 -8.23 -1.35
C LYS A 101 -20.60 -9.29 -2.42
N PRO A 102 -20.94 -10.57 -2.18
CA PRO A 102 -20.77 -11.62 -3.18
C PRO A 102 -21.42 -11.25 -4.53
N GLY A 103 -20.70 -11.50 -5.63
CA GLY A 103 -21.12 -11.18 -6.98
C GLY A 103 -20.88 -9.75 -7.45
N MET A 104 -20.50 -8.83 -6.56
CA MET A 104 -20.15 -7.46 -6.90
C MET A 104 -18.76 -7.35 -7.59
N ARG A 105 -18.51 -6.19 -8.18
CA ARG A 105 -17.24 -5.84 -8.84
C ARG A 105 -16.47 -4.81 -8.02
N LEU A 106 -15.23 -5.14 -7.66
CA LEU A 106 -14.28 -4.25 -7.00
C LEU A 106 -13.33 -3.67 -8.03
N LEU A 107 -13.12 -2.36 -8.02
CA LEU A 107 -12.08 -1.66 -8.79
C LEU A 107 -11.05 -1.08 -7.83
N ASP A 108 -9.77 -1.38 -8.04
CA ASP A 108 -8.67 -0.83 -7.27
C ASP A 108 -7.80 0.03 -8.20
N LEU A 109 -7.86 1.33 -8.00
CA LEU A 109 -7.08 2.31 -8.76
C LEU A 109 -5.75 2.57 -8.06
N CYS A 110 -4.65 2.57 -8.81
CA CYS A 110 -3.28 2.62 -8.28
C CYS A 110 -2.96 1.40 -7.42
N THR A 111 -3.20 0.20 -7.94
CA THR A 111 -3.20 -1.05 -7.15
C THR A 111 -1.83 -1.44 -6.57
N GLY A 112 -0.72 -0.93 -7.13
CA GLY A 112 0.64 -1.17 -6.63
C GLY A 112 0.98 -2.66 -6.52
N SER A 113 1.22 -3.14 -5.29
CA SER A 113 1.49 -4.55 -5.00
C SER A 113 0.24 -5.45 -5.10
N GLY A 114 -0.95 -4.87 -5.26
CA GLY A 114 -2.23 -5.57 -5.23
C GLY A 114 -2.73 -5.92 -3.83
N CYS A 115 -2.08 -5.45 -2.76
CA CYS A 115 -2.38 -5.88 -1.39
C CYS A 115 -3.83 -5.60 -0.98
N ILE A 116 -4.41 -4.46 -1.38
CA ILE A 116 -5.79 -4.09 -1.05
C ILE A 116 -6.77 -5.04 -1.74
N ILE A 117 -6.76 -5.06 -3.07
CA ILE A 117 -7.72 -5.85 -3.86
C ILE A 117 -7.61 -7.34 -3.58
N ILE A 118 -6.40 -7.86 -3.45
CA ILE A 118 -6.15 -9.27 -3.16
C ILE A 118 -6.71 -9.63 -1.77
N SER A 119 -6.42 -8.82 -0.74
CA SER A 119 -6.92 -9.06 0.62
C SER A 119 -8.43 -9.05 0.71
N VAL A 120 -9.09 -8.16 -0.03
CA VAL A 120 -10.55 -8.08 -0.08
C VAL A 120 -11.14 -9.28 -0.82
N LEU A 121 -10.64 -9.61 -2.01
CA LEU A 121 -11.14 -10.74 -2.81
C LEU A 121 -10.87 -12.11 -2.17
N LYS A 122 -9.89 -12.25 -1.29
CA LYS A 122 -9.70 -13.46 -0.47
C LYS A 122 -10.87 -13.69 0.51
N ARG A 123 -11.49 -12.61 0.95
CA ARG A 123 -12.52 -12.64 2.02
C ARG A 123 -13.95 -12.58 1.48
N VAL A 124 -14.14 -12.11 0.23
CA VAL A 124 -15.44 -11.98 -0.42
C VAL A 124 -15.43 -12.67 -1.77
N ILE A 125 -16.48 -13.44 -2.10
CA ILE A 125 -16.65 -14.08 -3.43
C ILE A 125 -17.15 -13.02 -4.41
N ALA A 126 -16.24 -12.19 -4.89
CA ALA A 126 -16.46 -11.11 -5.84
C ALA A 126 -15.40 -11.16 -6.95
N SER A 127 -15.61 -10.44 -8.03
CA SER A 127 -14.59 -10.18 -9.05
C SER A 127 -13.96 -8.81 -8.84
N GLY A 128 -12.74 -8.62 -9.33
CA GLY A 128 -12.07 -7.33 -9.21
C GLY A 128 -11.16 -7.01 -10.38
N THR A 129 -10.92 -5.73 -10.58
CA THR A 129 -9.92 -5.22 -11.53
C THR A 129 -8.97 -4.28 -10.79
N GLY A 130 -7.67 -4.57 -10.85
CA GLY A 130 -6.62 -3.68 -10.38
C GLY A 130 -6.02 -2.91 -11.54
N VAL A 131 -5.97 -1.58 -11.42
CA VAL A 131 -5.39 -0.67 -12.41
C VAL A 131 -4.06 -0.13 -11.89
N GLU A 132 -3.01 -0.23 -12.70
CA GLU A 132 -1.66 0.23 -12.35
C GLU A 132 -0.97 0.80 -13.59
N LEU A 133 -0.32 1.94 -13.44
CA LEU A 133 0.42 2.60 -14.50
C LEU A 133 1.77 1.92 -14.75
N SER A 134 2.46 1.54 -13.67
CA SER A 134 3.80 0.94 -13.69
C SER A 134 3.74 -0.55 -14.08
N ALA A 135 4.32 -0.90 -15.21
CA ALA A 135 4.42 -2.31 -15.63
C ALA A 135 5.22 -3.18 -14.62
N PRO A 136 6.35 -2.70 -14.00
CA PRO A 136 7.02 -3.43 -12.93
C PRO A 136 6.14 -3.65 -11.69
N ALA A 137 5.38 -2.63 -11.25
CA ALA A 137 4.45 -2.77 -10.14
C ALA A 137 3.34 -3.78 -10.46
N LEU A 138 2.79 -3.73 -11.67
CA LEU A 138 1.79 -4.69 -12.14
C LEU A 138 2.32 -6.14 -12.14
N ALA A 139 3.61 -6.34 -12.43
CA ALA A 139 4.24 -7.66 -12.34
C ALA A 139 4.30 -8.17 -10.88
N VAL A 140 4.54 -7.26 -9.92
CA VAL A 140 4.46 -7.58 -8.48
C VAL A 140 3.04 -7.98 -8.08
N ALA A 141 2.03 -7.21 -8.51
CA ALA A 141 0.62 -7.53 -8.26
C ALA A 141 0.22 -8.91 -8.83
N ARG A 142 0.64 -9.24 -10.06
CA ARG A 142 0.41 -10.57 -10.67
C ARG A 142 1.03 -11.69 -9.83
N ARG A 143 2.27 -11.52 -9.41
CA ARG A 143 2.96 -12.48 -8.54
C ARG A 143 2.21 -12.68 -7.23
N ASN A 144 1.72 -11.61 -6.62
CA ASN A 144 0.92 -11.68 -5.40
C ASN A 144 -0.42 -12.37 -5.64
N ALA A 145 -1.10 -12.10 -6.75
CA ALA A 145 -2.34 -12.79 -7.13
C ALA A 145 -2.16 -14.31 -7.29
N GLU A 146 -1.03 -14.74 -7.83
CA GLU A 146 -0.64 -16.15 -7.93
C GLU A 146 -0.37 -16.78 -6.56
N ILE A 147 0.43 -16.11 -5.70
CA ILE A 147 0.72 -16.55 -4.33
C ILE A 147 -0.57 -16.78 -3.54
N HIS A 148 -1.53 -15.87 -3.67
CA HIS A 148 -2.80 -15.91 -2.95
C HIS A 148 -3.92 -16.68 -3.68
N LYS A 149 -3.66 -17.22 -4.87
CA LYS A 149 -4.55 -18.10 -5.65
C LYS A 149 -5.90 -17.46 -5.99
N ILE A 150 -5.92 -16.17 -6.33
CA ILE A 150 -7.15 -15.45 -6.68
C ILE A 150 -7.20 -15.04 -8.17
N GLY A 151 -6.23 -15.44 -8.98
CA GLY A 151 -6.07 -15.00 -10.37
C GLY A 151 -7.30 -15.18 -11.26
N SER A 152 -8.15 -16.17 -11.00
CA SER A 152 -9.40 -16.37 -11.75
C SER A 152 -10.50 -15.32 -11.49
N ARG A 153 -10.36 -14.51 -10.43
CA ARG A 153 -11.31 -13.47 -10.03
C ARG A 153 -10.73 -12.06 -10.07
N LEU A 154 -9.45 -11.93 -10.40
CA LEU A 154 -8.71 -10.68 -10.46
C LEU A 154 -8.15 -10.45 -11.85
N GLU A 155 -8.59 -9.38 -12.50
CA GLU A 155 -7.96 -8.83 -13.69
C GLU A 155 -6.98 -7.72 -13.30
N LEU A 156 -5.81 -7.67 -13.97
CA LEU A 156 -4.80 -6.65 -13.72
C LEU A 156 -4.49 -5.94 -15.04
N THR A 157 -4.83 -4.66 -15.09
CA THR A 157 -4.80 -3.82 -16.27
C THR A 157 -3.74 -2.74 -16.14
N GLN A 158 -2.85 -2.63 -17.12
CA GLN A 158 -1.93 -1.50 -17.20
C GLN A 158 -2.64 -0.30 -17.82
N ALA A 159 -2.90 0.74 -17.05
CA ALA A 159 -3.51 1.98 -17.52
C ALA A 159 -3.20 3.14 -16.56
N ASP A 160 -3.31 4.37 -17.07
CA ASP A 160 -3.28 5.58 -16.24
C ASP A 160 -4.64 5.74 -15.56
N ALA A 161 -4.65 5.75 -14.23
CA ALA A 161 -5.83 5.97 -13.42
C ALA A 161 -6.44 7.38 -13.62
N LEU A 162 -5.70 8.31 -14.19
CA LEU A 162 -6.13 9.71 -14.39
C LEU A 162 -6.69 9.98 -15.79
N ASP A 163 -6.25 9.24 -16.79
CA ASP A 163 -6.59 9.54 -18.18
C ASP A 163 -6.61 8.27 -19.05
N SER A 164 -7.71 7.54 -18.99
CA SER A 164 -7.88 6.30 -19.77
C SER A 164 -9.36 5.99 -20.01
N ASP A 165 -9.73 5.76 -21.27
CA ASP A 165 -11.07 5.28 -21.64
C ASP A 165 -11.40 3.95 -20.97
N ILE A 166 -10.39 3.09 -20.78
CA ILE A 166 -10.55 1.80 -20.08
C ILE A 166 -10.96 2.05 -18.64
N VAL A 167 -10.28 2.98 -17.93
CA VAL A 167 -10.58 3.30 -16.53
C VAL A 167 -11.98 3.92 -16.40
N THR A 168 -12.35 4.81 -17.31
CA THR A 168 -13.70 5.41 -17.37
C THR A 168 -14.78 4.34 -17.46
N LYS A 169 -14.59 3.33 -18.31
CA LYS A 169 -15.50 2.18 -18.42
C LYS A 169 -15.52 1.36 -17.12
N LEU A 170 -14.34 1.02 -16.56
CA LEU A 170 -14.26 0.23 -15.32
C LEU A 170 -14.95 0.92 -14.14
N VAL A 171 -14.80 2.23 -14.01
CA VAL A 171 -15.50 3.05 -13.00
C VAL A 171 -17.02 2.92 -13.14
N SER A 172 -17.56 2.98 -14.35
CA SER A 172 -19.01 2.87 -14.59
C SER A 172 -19.57 1.48 -14.32
N GLU A 173 -18.72 0.45 -14.29
CA GLU A 173 -19.11 -0.94 -14.04
C GLU A 173 -18.89 -1.41 -12.59
N ALA A 174 -18.09 -0.69 -11.80
CA ALA A 174 -17.73 -1.07 -10.44
C ALA A 174 -18.88 -0.85 -9.44
N ASP A 175 -18.97 -1.72 -8.44
CA ASP A 175 -19.85 -1.56 -7.27
C ASP A 175 -19.14 -0.87 -6.13
N VAL A 176 -17.85 -1.21 -5.95
CA VAL A 176 -16.98 -0.61 -4.96
C VAL A 176 -15.68 -0.22 -5.67
N ILE A 177 -15.26 1.02 -5.50
CA ILE A 177 -13.99 1.54 -5.99
C ILE A 177 -13.12 1.83 -4.78
N VAL A 178 -11.87 1.37 -4.80
CA VAL A 178 -10.89 1.67 -3.77
C VAL A 178 -9.66 2.31 -4.41
N SER A 179 -8.97 3.17 -3.67
CA SER A 179 -7.65 3.64 -4.05
C SER A 179 -6.86 4.12 -2.84
N ASN A 180 -5.60 3.74 -2.76
CA ASN A 180 -4.57 4.47 -2.03
C ASN A 180 -3.73 5.22 -3.10
N PRO A 181 -4.18 6.40 -3.55
CA PRO A 181 -3.49 7.11 -4.62
C PRO A 181 -2.25 7.81 -4.10
N PRO A 182 -1.28 8.16 -4.95
CA PRO A 182 -0.22 9.08 -4.58
C PRO A 182 -0.79 10.41 -4.10
N TYR A 183 -0.40 10.86 -2.90
CA TYR A 183 -0.97 12.05 -2.25
C TYR A 183 0.07 12.99 -1.63
N ILE A 184 1.36 12.69 -1.76
CA ILE A 184 2.41 13.56 -1.23
C ILE A 184 2.68 14.71 -2.21
N ASN A 185 2.82 15.93 -1.67
CA ASN A 185 3.17 17.08 -2.49
C ASN A 185 4.55 16.86 -3.14
N THR A 186 4.65 17.15 -4.43
CA THR A 186 5.87 16.97 -5.22
C THR A 186 7.11 17.56 -4.54
N ASP A 187 6.99 18.79 -4.00
CA ASP A 187 8.12 19.56 -3.45
C ASP A 187 8.64 19.01 -2.11
N VAL A 188 7.85 18.19 -1.39
CA VAL A 188 8.28 17.65 -0.10
C VAL A 188 8.87 16.25 -0.20
N ILE A 189 8.73 15.56 -1.33
CA ILE A 189 9.19 14.17 -1.49
C ILE A 189 10.68 14.02 -1.18
N ASP A 190 11.50 14.95 -1.66
CA ASP A 190 12.96 14.90 -1.48
C ASP A 190 13.41 15.22 -0.03
N THR A 191 12.48 15.71 0.82
CA THR A 191 12.71 15.98 2.25
C THR A 191 12.31 14.83 3.16
N LEU A 192 11.63 13.81 2.64
CA LEU A 192 11.18 12.65 3.38
C LEU A 192 12.34 11.79 3.87
N SER A 193 12.07 10.88 4.80
CA SER A 193 13.08 9.97 5.31
C SER A 193 13.73 9.14 4.19
N PRO A 194 14.98 8.70 4.33
CA PRO A 194 15.66 7.87 3.33
C PRO A 194 14.87 6.60 2.97
N GLN A 195 14.17 6.02 3.93
CA GLN A 195 13.34 4.83 3.72
C GLN A 195 12.18 5.13 2.77
N VAL A 196 11.42 6.20 3.01
CA VAL A 196 10.31 6.61 2.13
C VAL A 196 10.83 7.01 0.74
N ARG A 197 11.96 7.72 0.66
CA ARG A 197 12.58 8.06 -0.63
C ARG A 197 13.09 6.87 -1.43
N SER A 198 13.25 5.70 -0.79
CA SER A 198 13.58 4.44 -1.46
C SER A 198 12.38 3.82 -2.16
N GLU A 199 11.18 4.29 -1.86
CA GLU A 199 9.94 3.85 -2.52
C GLU A 199 9.77 4.54 -3.89
N PRO A 200 9.02 3.94 -4.84
CA PRO A 200 8.86 4.53 -6.16
C PRO A 200 8.23 5.93 -6.08
N ARG A 201 8.89 6.94 -6.66
CA ARG A 201 8.37 8.30 -6.70
C ARG A 201 6.96 8.36 -7.29
N LEU A 202 6.68 7.54 -8.29
CA LEU A 202 5.35 7.43 -8.91
C LEU A 202 4.25 7.05 -7.91
N ALA A 203 4.58 6.27 -6.89
CA ALA A 203 3.65 5.86 -5.84
C ALA A 203 3.48 6.91 -4.72
N LEU A 204 4.29 7.96 -4.71
CA LEU A 204 4.28 9.01 -3.69
C LEU A 204 3.70 10.32 -4.21
N ASP A 205 4.01 10.68 -5.48
CA ASP A 205 3.81 12.02 -6.04
C ASP A 205 2.34 12.29 -6.40
N GLY A 206 1.64 12.98 -5.52
CA GLY A 206 0.26 13.45 -5.71
C GLY A 206 0.12 14.76 -6.46
N GLY A 207 1.22 15.30 -7.03
CA GLY A 207 1.25 16.60 -7.69
C GLY A 207 1.62 17.76 -6.75
N PRO A 208 1.60 18.99 -7.25
CA PRO A 208 2.09 20.17 -6.52
C PRO A 208 1.46 20.38 -5.16
N ASP A 209 0.22 19.93 -4.99
CA ASP A 209 -0.56 20.11 -3.77
C ASP A 209 -1.09 18.80 -3.17
N GLY A 210 -0.68 17.64 -3.72
CA GLY A 210 -1.10 16.32 -3.26
C GLY A 210 -2.56 15.96 -3.61
N MET A 211 -3.28 16.79 -4.39
CA MET A 211 -4.71 16.61 -4.66
C MET A 211 -5.01 16.10 -6.08
N ARG A 212 -4.00 15.83 -6.89
CA ARG A 212 -4.14 15.50 -8.32
C ARG A 212 -5.12 14.33 -8.55
N PHE A 213 -4.99 13.25 -7.80
CA PHE A 213 -5.84 12.06 -7.94
C PHE A 213 -7.24 12.30 -7.38
N TYR A 214 -7.36 12.93 -6.21
CA TYR A 214 -8.66 13.25 -5.62
C TYR A 214 -9.48 14.16 -6.52
N ASN A 215 -8.86 15.16 -7.14
CA ASN A 215 -9.55 16.03 -8.11
C ASN A 215 -10.19 15.18 -9.22
N ARG A 216 -9.43 14.31 -9.89
CA ARG A 216 -9.95 13.46 -10.96
C ARG A 216 -11.03 12.48 -10.46
N PHE A 217 -10.78 11.81 -9.36
CA PHE A 217 -11.66 10.77 -8.85
C PHE A 217 -12.99 11.36 -8.36
N ILE A 218 -12.95 12.46 -7.63
CA ILE A 218 -14.14 13.05 -7.03
C ILE A 218 -14.93 13.89 -8.04
N THR A 219 -14.28 14.72 -8.87
CA THR A 219 -15.02 15.59 -9.78
C THR A 219 -15.56 14.87 -11.01
N ASP A 220 -14.80 13.90 -11.52
CA ASP A 220 -15.12 13.28 -12.80
C ASP A 220 -15.69 11.87 -12.63
N TYR A 221 -15.04 11.03 -11.84
CA TYR A 221 -15.43 9.62 -11.74
C TYR A 221 -16.68 9.38 -10.93
N THR A 222 -16.99 10.20 -9.91
CA THR A 222 -18.25 10.05 -9.17
C THR A 222 -19.47 10.20 -10.07
N ARG A 223 -19.39 11.01 -11.12
CA ARG A 223 -20.47 11.21 -12.12
C ARG A 223 -20.67 10.01 -13.04
N LEU A 224 -19.68 9.13 -13.12
CA LEU A 224 -19.71 7.94 -13.96
C LEU A 224 -20.11 6.69 -13.16
N MET A 225 -20.02 6.76 -11.84
CA MET A 225 -20.37 5.65 -10.97
C MET A 225 -21.85 5.27 -11.15
N LYS A 226 -22.12 3.99 -11.16
CA LYS A 226 -23.51 3.49 -11.20
C LYS A 226 -24.24 3.82 -9.88
N PRO A 227 -25.58 3.93 -9.90
CA PRO A 227 -26.36 4.17 -8.69
C PRO A 227 -26.06 3.15 -7.59
N GLY A 228 -25.76 3.64 -6.38
CA GLY A 228 -25.44 2.82 -5.22
C GLY A 228 -24.00 2.30 -5.15
N ALA A 229 -23.15 2.65 -6.11
CA ALA A 229 -21.72 2.40 -6.01
C ALA A 229 -21.08 3.34 -4.98
N VAL A 230 -19.99 2.90 -4.36
CA VAL A 230 -19.22 3.67 -3.38
C VAL A 230 -17.74 3.75 -3.79
N MET A 231 -17.14 4.91 -3.58
CA MET A 231 -15.70 5.12 -3.74
C MET A 231 -15.05 5.33 -2.37
N LEU A 232 -13.99 4.60 -2.08
CA LEU A 232 -13.24 4.61 -0.84
C LEU A 232 -11.81 5.05 -1.16
N LEU A 233 -11.37 6.16 -0.59
CA LEU A 233 -10.06 6.75 -0.87
C LEU A 233 -9.26 6.88 0.42
N GLU A 234 -8.04 6.35 0.44
CA GLU A 234 -7.10 6.71 1.49
C GLU A 234 -6.71 8.17 1.34
N VAL A 235 -6.56 8.87 2.48
CA VAL A 235 -6.19 10.29 2.52
C VAL A 235 -5.01 10.52 3.44
N GLY A 236 -4.15 11.46 3.09
CA GLY A 236 -3.07 11.93 3.93
C GLY A 236 -3.62 12.56 5.23
N TYR A 237 -2.81 12.57 6.28
CA TYR A 237 -3.21 12.99 7.64
C TYR A 237 -3.75 14.43 7.73
N ASP A 238 -3.46 15.28 6.76
CA ASP A 238 -3.86 16.70 6.70
C ASP A 238 -4.80 17.02 5.53
N GLN A 239 -5.25 16.01 4.76
CA GLN A 239 -5.99 16.23 3.51
C GLN A 239 -7.52 16.09 3.66
N ALA A 240 -8.03 15.57 4.78
CA ALA A 240 -9.46 15.27 4.95
C ALA A 240 -10.37 16.46 4.69
N GLU A 241 -10.04 17.66 5.19
CA GLU A 241 -10.86 18.86 4.99
C GLU A 241 -10.88 19.32 3.51
N ARG A 242 -9.76 19.18 2.80
CA ARG A 242 -9.68 19.53 1.38
C ARG A 242 -10.49 18.53 0.53
N VAL A 243 -10.42 17.24 0.87
CA VAL A 243 -11.22 16.19 0.21
C VAL A 243 -12.72 16.42 0.50
N ARG A 244 -13.08 16.79 1.74
CA ARG A 244 -14.47 17.15 2.10
C ARG A 244 -14.99 18.32 1.29
N ALA A 245 -14.21 19.40 1.18
CA ALA A 245 -14.57 20.58 0.39
C ALA A 245 -14.74 20.23 -1.10
N LEU A 246 -13.87 19.36 -1.63
CA LEU A 246 -13.95 18.89 -3.01
C LEU A 246 -15.23 18.09 -3.26
N CYS A 247 -15.61 17.18 -2.36
CA CYS A 247 -16.87 16.43 -2.42
C CYS A 247 -18.09 17.38 -2.40
N GLY A 248 -18.07 18.37 -1.50
CA GLY A 248 -19.13 19.39 -1.44
C GLY A 248 -19.27 20.17 -2.75
N SER A 249 -18.16 20.54 -3.38
CA SER A 249 -18.14 21.23 -4.68
C SER A 249 -18.62 20.34 -5.83
N ALA A 250 -18.37 19.04 -5.76
CA ALA A 250 -18.84 18.05 -6.72
C ALA A 250 -20.31 17.63 -6.50
N GLY A 251 -20.92 18.01 -5.38
CA GLY A 251 -22.31 17.67 -5.02
C GLY A 251 -22.48 16.21 -4.60
N VAL A 252 -21.42 15.56 -4.08
CA VAL A 252 -21.45 14.19 -3.63
C VAL A 252 -21.29 14.10 -2.10
N SER A 253 -21.88 13.07 -1.49
CA SER A 253 -21.76 12.87 -0.04
C SER A 253 -20.34 12.38 0.30
N CYS A 254 -19.85 12.75 1.49
CA CYS A 254 -18.54 12.33 1.96
C CYS A 254 -18.56 12.12 3.48
N ALA A 255 -18.17 10.92 3.91
CA ALA A 255 -17.91 10.58 5.30
C ALA A 255 -16.46 10.11 5.46
N PHE A 256 -15.94 10.12 6.70
CA PHE A 256 -14.57 9.66 6.95
C PHE A 256 -14.54 8.56 7.99
N ILE A 257 -13.66 7.59 7.76
CA ILE A 257 -13.29 6.55 8.71
C ILE A 257 -11.93 6.94 9.28
N LYS A 258 -11.84 6.92 10.62
CA LYS A 258 -10.62 7.23 11.34
C LYS A 258 -9.75 5.99 11.52
N ASP A 259 -8.43 6.21 11.51
CA ASP A 259 -7.46 5.21 11.93
C ASP A 259 -7.43 5.04 13.47
N TYR A 260 -6.60 4.13 13.96
CA TYR A 260 -6.46 3.86 15.40
C TYR A 260 -5.89 5.05 16.19
N SER A 261 -5.27 6.03 15.53
CA SER A 261 -4.79 7.27 16.12
C SER A 261 -5.85 8.37 16.15
N GLY A 262 -7.04 8.11 15.60
CA GLY A 262 -8.15 9.06 15.54
C GLY A 262 -8.05 10.06 14.39
N ILE A 263 -7.16 9.83 13.43
CA ILE A 263 -6.97 10.67 12.23
C ILE A 263 -7.90 10.16 11.12
N ASP A 264 -8.56 11.07 10.41
CA ASP A 264 -9.36 10.73 9.24
C ASP A 264 -8.47 10.10 8.16
N ARG A 265 -8.72 8.82 7.84
CA ARG A 265 -7.85 8.02 6.98
C ARG A 265 -8.52 7.56 5.69
N VAL A 266 -9.80 7.25 5.71
CA VAL A 266 -10.53 6.79 4.53
C VAL A 266 -11.73 7.70 4.28
N ALA A 267 -11.75 8.36 3.12
CA ALA A 267 -12.94 9.05 2.61
C ALA A 267 -13.89 8.03 1.97
N VAL A 268 -15.15 8.05 2.39
CA VAL A 268 -16.26 7.28 1.84
C VAL A 268 -17.11 8.24 1.01
N VAL A 269 -17.10 8.08 -0.31
CA VAL A 269 -17.72 8.99 -1.28
C VAL A 269 -18.79 8.24 -2.09
N GLY A 270 -20.00 8.82 -2.17
CA GLY A 270 -21.10 8.22 -2.94
C GLY A 270 -22.48 8.68 -2.53
#